data_147fc9321af35e5c6c2c0816fbe25a20
#
_entry.id   147fc9321af35e5c6c2c0816fbe25a20
#
_cell.length_a   1.000
_cell.length_b   1.000
_cell.length_c   1.000
_cell.angle_alpha   90.00
_cell.angle_beta   90.00
_cell.angle_gamma   90.00
#
_symmetry.space_group_name_H-M   'P 1'
#
loop_
_entity.id
_entity.type
_entity.pdbx_description
1 polymer ?
#
loop_
_entity_poly.entity_id
_entity_poly.type
_entity_poly.pdbx_seq_one_letter_code
_entity_poly.pdbx_strand_id
1 'polypeptide(L)'
;YLEDLGVEVIYFNPIFVSPSNHKYDIQDYDSVDPHLGKIVNDGGECLAPWDNDNTHATKYIKRVTDPENLKASNELLAHLVEEAHKRGMKVILDGVFNHCGSFNKWLDRERIYENQPGYEKGAYVSADSPYRSFFKFNNEHSWPYNPYYDGWWGHETLPKLNFENSPKLVEYIMNIGRKWVSPPYNVDGWRLDVAADLGFSNEYNHKFWKEFRKNVKEAN
;
A
#
# COMPACT_ATOMS: atom_id res chain seq x y z
N TYR A 1 17.56 -21.63 -11.59
CA TYR A 1 18.58 -20.59 -11.88
C TYR A 1 19.03 -19.88 -10.61
N LEU A 2 18.14 -19.23 -9.82
CA LEU A 2 18.53 -18.53 -8.57
C LEU A 2 19.12 -19.50 -7.54
N GLU A 3 18.54 -20.67 -7.41
CA GLU A 3 19.06 -21.77 -6.58
C GLU A 3 20.47 -22.18 -7.02
N ASP A 4 20.69 -22.35 -8.31
CA ASP A 4 22.00 -22.74 -8.88
C ASP A 4 23.06 -21.64 -8.66
N LEU A 5 22.62 -20.37 -8.50
CA LEU A 5 23.49 -19.25 -8.14
C LEU A 5 23.79 -19.16 -6.63
N GLY A 6 23.15 -20.01 -5.81
CA GLY A 6 23.30 -19.98 -4.36
C GLY A 6 22.57 -18.82 -3.69
N VAL A 7 21.47 -18.33 -4.30
CA VAL A 7 20.63 -17.29 -3.68
C VAL A 7 19.85 -17.87 -2.51
N GLU A 8 20.00 -17.29 -1.34
CA GLU A 8 19.34 -17.72 -0.10
C GLU A 8 18.13 -16.84 0.24
N VAL A 9 18.09 -15.60 -0.24
CA VAL A 9 17.03 -14.63 0.05
C VAL A 9 16.64 -13.87 -1.19
N ILE A 10 15.34 -13.75 -1.45
CA ILE A 10 14.77 -12.86 -2.45
C ILE A 10 14.18 -11.65 -1.72
N TYR A 11 14.70 -10.47 -2.03
CA TYR A 11 14.12 -9.19 -1.58
C TYR A 11 13.44 -8.50 -2.76
N PHE A 12 12.19 -8.15 -2.59
CA PHE A 12 11.45 -7.39 -3.58
C PHE A 12 11.40 -5.89 -3.21
N ASN A 13 11.60 -5.01 -4.19
CA ASN A 13 11.05 -3.66 -4.11
C ASN A 13 9.53 -3.74 -3.86
N PRO A 14 8.85 -2.63 -3.49
CA PRO A 14 7.42 -2.70 -3.21
C PRO A 14 6.63 -3.41 -4.31
N ILE A 15 5.78 -4.36 -3.91
CA ILE A 15 4.97 -5.16 -4.84
C ILE A 15 3.48 -4.84 -4.78
N PHE A 16 3.07 -3.98 -3.82
CA PHE A 16 1.67 -3.62 -3.63
C PHE A 16 1.16 -2.71 -4.74
N VAL A 17 -0.16 -2.59 -4.85
CA VAL A 17 -0.78 -1.75 -5.87
C VAL A 17 -0.21 -0.34 -5.81
N SER A 18 0.29 0.15 -6.94
CA SER A 18 0.90 1.47 -7.08
C SER A 18 0.92 1.88 -8.55
N PRO A 19 0.71 3.18 -8.87
CA PRO A 19 0.67 3.67 -10.25
C PRO A 19 2.06 3.79 -10.88
N SER A 20 3.12 3.89 -10.07
CA SER A 20 4.49 4.06 -10.58
C SER A 20 5.20 2.73 -10.83
N ASN A 21 6.29 2.80 -11.60
CA ASN A 21 7.16 1.65 -11.83
C ASN A 21 8.05 1.32 -10.63
N HIS A 22 8.43 2.32 -9.80
CA HIS A 22 9.23 2.11 -8.59
C HIS A 22 8.41 1.62 -7.40
N LYS A 23 7.11 1.91 -7.36
CA LYS A 23 6.08 1.43 -6.41
C LYS A 23 6.25 1.87 -4.95
N TYR A 24 7.02 2.93 -4.68
CA TYR A 24 7.13 3.52 -3.33
C TYR A 24 5.98 4.47 -2.98
N ASP A 25 5.04 4.70 -3.89
CA ASP A 25 3.80 5.45 -3.73
C ASP A 25 2.60 4.48 -3.62
N ILE A 26 2.54 3.75 -2.50
CA ILE A 26 1.58 2.67 -2.30
C ILE A 26 0.14 3.18 -2.42
N GLN A 27 -0.64 2.51 -3.27
CA GLN A 27 -2.06 2.76 -3.51
C GLN A 27 -2.97 1.86 -2.66
N ASP A 28 -2.57 0.58 -2.49
CA ASP A 28 -3.30 -0.39 -1.69
C ASP A 28 -2.35 -1.40 -1.06
N TYR A 29 -2.23 -1.35 0.29
CA TYR A 29 -1.38 -2.27 1.06
C TYR A 29 -1.96 -3.67 1.21
N ASP A 30 -3.24 -3.85 0.89
CA ASP A 30 -3.93 -5.14 1.05
C ASP A 30 -3.70 -6.11 -0.10
N SER A 31 -3.14 -5.63 -1.21
CA SER A 31 -3.05 -6.43 -2.43
C SER A 31 -1.75 -6.21 -3.19
N VAL A 32 -1.27 -7.30 -3.78
CA VAL A 32 -0.21 -7.27 -4.80
C VAL A 32 -0.75 -6.57 -6.04
N ASP A 33 0.08 -5.74 -6.68
CA ASP A 33 -0.27 -5.04 -7.91
C ASP A 33 -0.56 -6.05 -9.04
N PRO A 34 -1.75 -6.01 -9.66
CA PRO A 34 -2.09 -6.93 -10.74
C PRO A 34 -1.17 -6.83 -11.96
N HIS A 35 -0.48 -5.69 -12.16
CA HIS A 35 0.51 -5.53 -13.23
C HIS A 35 1.81 -6.30 -12.97
N LEU A 36 2.12 -6.63 -11.71
CA LEU A 36 3.18 -7.57 -11.33
C LEU A 36 2.64 -8.98 -11.14
N GLY A 37 1.40 -9.09 -10.70
CA GLY A 37 0.72 -10.33 -10.39
C GLY A 37 -0.03 -10.91 -11.58
N LYS A 38 -1.36 -10.96 -11.49
CA LYS A 38 -2.21 -11.56 -12.51
C LYS A 38 -3.48 -10.72 -12.75
N ILE A 39 -3.69 -10.32 -14.00
CA ILE A 39 -4.93 -9.69 -14.48
C ILE A 39 -5.80 -10.79 -15.07
N VAL A 40 -6.95 -11.07 -14.43
CA VAL A 40 -7.95 -12.05 -14.90
C VAL A 40 -9.14 -11.38 -15.56
N ASN A 41 -9.49 -10.17 -15.12
CA ASN A 41 -10.50 -9.31 -15.71
C ASN A 41 -9.85 -8.04 -16.25
N ASP A 42 -9.90 -7.83 -17.55
CA ASP A 42 -9.34 -6.65 -18.23
C ASP A 42 -10.44 -5.91 -19.01
N GLY A 43 -10.16 -4.69 -19.42
CA GLY A 43 -11.08 -3.86 -20.21
C GLY A 43 -11.01 -2.39 -19.81
N GLY A 44 -11.83 -1.57 -20.47
CA GLY A 44 -11.74 -0.12 -20.33
C GLY A 44 -10.69 0.49 -21.24
N GLU A 45 -10.49 1.81 -21.09
CA GLU A 45 -9.63 2.62 -21.96
C GLU A 45 -8.41 3.14 -21.20
N CYS A 46 -7.30 3.26 -21.91
CA CYS A 46 -6.13 3.97 -21.42
C CYS A 46 -6.41 5.48 -21.41
N LEU A 47 -5.79 6.18 -20.46
CA LEU A 47 -5.83 7.64 -20.44
C LEU A 47 -5.22 8.20 -21.73
N ALA A 48 -5.92 9.13 -22.39
CA ALA A 48 -5.40 9.78 -23.58
C ALA A 48 -4.19 10.68 -23.21
N PRO A 49 -3.19 10.86 -24.10
CA PRO A 49 -1.98 11.63 -23.79
C PRO A 49 -2.21 13.09 -23.39
N TRP A 50 -3.34 13.66 -23.75
CA TRP A 50 -3.72 15.06 -23.44
C TRP A 50 -4.71 15.16 -22.26
N ASP A 51 -5.14 14.03 -21.72
CA ASP A 51 -6.10 13.97 -20.61
C ASP A 51 -5.34 13.85 -19.28
N ASN A 52 -5.62 14.75 -18.36
CA ASN A 52 -5.02 14.78 -17.04
C ASN A 52 -5.98 14.31 -15.93
N ASP A 53 -7.19 13.88 -16.28
CA ASP A 53 -8.18 13.35 -15.33
C ASP A 53 -8.03 11.83 -15.20
N ASN A 54 -7.40 11.39 -14.12
CA ASN A 54 -7.17 9.98 -13.85
C ASN A 54 -8.46 9.16 -13.69
N THR A 55 -9.62 9.79 -13.48
CA THR A 55 -10.92 9.10 -13.46
C THR A 55 -11.30 8.51 -14.83
N HIS A 56 -10.71 9.01 -15.90
CA HIS A 56 -10.89 8.50 -17.26
C HIS A 56 -9.96 7.32 -17.60
N ALA A 57 -8.98 7.00 -16.76
CA ALA A 57 -8.11 5.84 -16.91
C ALA A 57 -8.82 4.54 -16.53
N THR A 58 -9.96 4.26 -17.18
CA THR A 58 -10.88 3.18 -16.79
C THR A 58 -10.26 1.79 -16.88
N LYS A 59 -9.29 1.59 -17.76
CA LYS A 59 -8.52 0.35 -17.84
C LYS A 59 -7.64 0.12 -16.60
N TYR A 60 -6.91 1.16 -16.18
CA TYR A 60 -6.11 1.11 -14.98
C TYR A 60 -6.98 0.87 -13.74
N ILE A 61 -8.06 1.67 -13.60
CA ILE A 61 -9.00 1.57 -12.49
C ILE A 61 -9.54 0.14 -12.39
N LYS A 62 -10.05 -0.43 -13.49
CA LYS A 62 -10.57 -1.79 -13.52
C LYS A 62 -9.52 -2.81 -13.07
N ARG A 63 -8.29 -2.71 -13.57
CA ARG A 63 -7.22 -3.65 -13.22
C ARG A 63 -6.89 -3.65 -11.74
N VAL A 64 -6.86 -2.48 -11.10
CA VAL A 64 -6.39 -2.32 -9.72
C VAL A 64 -7.51 -2.29 -8.67
N THR A 65 -8.78 -2.27 -9.09
CA THR A 65 -9.94 -2.28 -8.18
C THR A 65 -10.78 -3.56 -8.26
N ASP A 66 -10.62 -4.34 -9.32
CA ASP A 66 -11.37 -5.58 -9.49
C ASP A 66 -10.94 -6.64 -8.47
N PRO A 67 -11.86 -7.13 -7.61
CA PRO A 67 -11.52 -8.06 -6.53
C PRO A 67 -10.88 -9.36 -7.00
N GLU A 68 -11.22 -9.83 -8.19
CA GLU A 68 -10.66 -11.08 -8.74
C GLU A 68 -9.22 -10.89 -9.22
N ASN A 69 -8.90 -9.72 -9.80
CA ASN A 69 -7.53 -9.36 -10.14
C ASN A 69 -6.65 -9.28 -8.88
N LEU A 70 -7.15 -8.63 -7.83
CA LEU A 70 -6.43 -8.49 -6.56
C LEU A 70 -6.22 -9.86 -5.90
N LYS A 71 -7.27 -10.69 -5.86
CA LYS A 71 -7.20 -12.05 -5.31
C LYS A 71 -6.19 -12.92 -6.09
N ALA A 72 -6.31 -12.97 -7.42
CA ALA A 72 -5.41 -13.77 -8.25
C ALA A 72 -3.94 -13.35 -8.10
N SER A 73 -3.69 -12.05 -7.92
CA SER A 73 -2.35 -11.50 -7.70
C SER A 73 -1.80 -11.89 -6.33
N ASN A 74 -2.62 -11.85 -5.29
CA ASN A 74 -2.26 -12.30 -3.95
C ASN A 74 -1.96 -13.80 -3.90
N GLU A 75 -2.76 -14.61 -4.60
CA GLU A 75 -2.56 -16.06 -4.72
C GLU A 75 -1.25 -16.39 -5.46
N LEU A 76 -0.91 -15.60 -6.47
CA LEU A 76 0.36 -15.76 -7.20
C LEU A 76 1.57 -15.49 -6.28
N LEU A 77 1.49 -14.47 -5.39
CA LEU A 77 2.54 -14.25 -4.39
C LEU A 77 2.66 -15.44 -3.43
N ALA A 78 1.54 -15.94 -2.91
CA ALA A 78 1.56 -17.10 -2.03
C ALA A 78 2.24 -18.30 -2.69
N HIS A 79 1.93 -18.56 -3.97
CA HIS A 79 2.57 -19.62 -4.74
C HIS A 79 4.07 -19.36 -4.95
N LEU A 80 4.47 -18.12 -5.25
CA LEU A 80 5.88 -17.76 -5.41
C LEU A 80 6.66 -18.00 -4.11
N VAL A 81 6.12 -17.61 -2.97
CA VAL A 81 6.76 -17.83 -1.66
C VAL A 81 6.89 -19.31 -1.36
N GLU A 82 5.84 -20.09 -1.60
CA GLU A 82 5.88 -21.57 -1.46
C GLU A 82 6.98 -22.19 -2.32
N GLU A 83 7.10 -21.77 -3.59
CA GLU A 83 8.11 -22.28 -4.50
C GLU A 83 9.55 -21.84 -4.12
N ALA A 84 9.69 -20.62 -3.55
CA ALA A 84 10.97 -20.18 -2.99
C ALA A 84 11.38 -21.04 -1.79
N HIS A 85 10.45 -21.29 -0.87
CA HIS A 85 10.69 -22.10 0.33
C HIS A 85 11.04 -23.54 -0.01
N LYS A 86 10.40 -24.15 -1.00
CA LYS A 86 10.78 -25.50 -1.51
C LYS A 86 12.22 -25.58 -1.99
N ARG A 87 12.81 -24.46 -2.36
CA ARG A 87 14.21 -24.34 -2.82
C ARG A 87 15.15 -23.76 -1.77
N GLY A 88 14.70 -23.67 -0.52
CA GLY A 88 15.50 -23.16 0.60
C GLY A 88 15.70 -21.64 0.59
N MET A 89 14.99 -20.90 -0.26
CA MET A 89 15.08 -19.43 -0.34
C MET A 89 14.03 -18.76 0.52
N LYS A 90 14.40 -17.69 1.20
CA LYS A 90 13.50 -16.80 1.95
C LYS A 90 13.01 -15.65 1.07
N VAL A 91 11.87 -15.06 1.45
CA VAL A 91 11.27 -13.92 0.74
C VAL A 91 11.06 -12.76 1.71
N ILE A 92 11.55 -11.59 1.35
CA ILE A 92 11.39 -10.34 2.12
C ILE A 92 10.64 -9.31 1.28
N LEU A 93 9.63 -8.67 1.86
CA LEU A 93 8.88 -7.59 1.23
C LEU A 93 9.35 -6.22 1.70
N ASP A 94 9.12 -5.19 0.87
CA ASP A 94 9.38 -3.81 1.20
C ASP A 94 8.13 -3.17 1.84
N GLY A 95 8.28 -2.69 3.06
CA GLY A 95 7.26 -2.00 3.84
C GLY A 95 7.43 -0.49 3.79
N VAL A 96 6.64 0.17 2.95
CA VAL A 96 6.61 1.62 2.81
C VAL A 96 5.51 2.18 3.70
N PHE A 97 5.78 2.38 4.99
CA PHE A 97 4.75 2.72 5.98
C PHE A 97 4.82 4.16 6.48
N ASN A 98 5.89 4.91 6.17
CA ASN A 98 5.98 6.33 6.55
C ASN A 98 4.98 7.21 5.80
N HIS A 99 4.72 6.90 4.55
CA HIS A 99 3.83 7.61 3.62
C HIS A 99 3.12 6.62 2.71
N CYS A 100 2.11 7.08 2.00
CA CYS A 100 1.50 6.35 0.90
C CYS A 100 1.58 7.17 -0.40
N GLY A 101 0.93 6.73 -1.46
CA GLY A 101 0.78 7.50 -2.70
C GLY A 101 -0.50 8.35 -2.70
N SER A 102 -0.58 9.35 -3.57
CA SER A 102 -1.79 10.18 -3.77
C SER A 102 -2.96 9.38 -4.36
N PHE A 103 -2.67 8.27 -5.05
CA PHE A 103 -3.66 7.31 -5.54
C PHE A 103 -4.23 6.39 -4.45
N ASN A 104 -3.65 6.40 -3.24
CA ASN A 104 -4.03 5.47 -2.18
C ASN A 104 -5.53 5.57 -1.85
N LYS A 105 -6.19 4.41 -1.73
CA LYS A 105 -7.63 4.30 -1.47
C LYS A 105 -8.10 5.02 -0.19
N TRP A 106 -7.21 5.24 0.79
CA TRP A 106 -7.54 5.96 2.02
C TRP A 106 -7.64 7.48 1.80
N LEU A 107 -6.84 8.03 0.87
CA LEU A 107 -6.87 9.45 0.50
C LEU A 107 -7.75 9.70 -0.72
N ASP A 108 -7.51 8.92 -1.78
CA ASP A 108 -8.18 9.00 -3.08
C ASP A 108 -8.13 10.42 -3.69
N ARG A 109 -6.93 11.04 -3.67
CA ARG A 109 -6.75 12.35 -4.31
C ARG A 109 -7.08 12.31 -5.80
N GLU A 110 -6.77 11.20 -6.44
CA GLU A 110 -6.99 11.01 -7.88
C GLU A 110 -8.43 10.57 -8.22
N ARG A 111 -9.29 10.39 -7.20
CA ARG A 111 -10.72 10.10 -7.32
C ARG A 111 -11.05 8.81 -8.09
N ILE A 112 -10.12 7.88 -8.08
CA ILE A 112 -10.28 6.60 -8.80
C ILE A 112 -11.09 5.57 -8.01
N TYR A 113 -11.26 5.76 -6.70
CA TYR A 113 -12.08 4.91 -5.82
C TYR A 113 -13.45 5.50 -5.51
N GLU A 114 -13.65 6.81 -5.68
CA GLU A 114 -14.84 7.57 -5.23
C GLU A 114 -16.16 6.91 -5.63
N ASN A 115 -16.21 6.31 -6.83
CA ASN A 115 -17.41 5.72 -7.40
C ASN A 115 -17.26 4.20 -7.64
N GLN A 116 -16.25 3.56 -7.06
CA GLN A 116 -16.05 2.13 -7.23
C GLN A 116 -16.84 1.34 -6.19
N PRO A 117 -17.64 0.33 -6.61
CA PRO A 117 -18.36 -0.53 -5.68
C PRO A 117 -17.42 -1.25 -4.71
N GLY A 118 -17.78 -1.27 -3.42
CA GLY A 118 -17.01 -1.95 -2.38
C GLY A 118 -15.86 -1.13 -1.79
N TYR A 119 -15.70 0.12 -2.21
CA TYR A 119 -14.72 1.05 -1.65
C TYR A 119 -15.40 2.20 -0.91
N GLU A 120 -14.80 2.60 0.21
CA GLU A 120 -15.21 3.80 0.96
C GLU A 120 -14.64 5.06 0.30
N LYS A 121 -15.28 6.20 0.54
CA LYS A 121 -14.74 7.49 0.09
C LYS A 121 -13.42 7.80 0.79
N GLY A 122 -12.42 8.23 0.04
CA GLY A 122 -11.14 8.65 0.57
C GLY A 122 -11.22 9.95 1.37
N ALA A 123 -10.20 10.19 2.19
CA ALA A 123 -10.14 11.37 3.07
C ALA A 123 -9.98 12.70 2.30
N TYR A 124 -9.44 12.68 1.09
CA TYR A 124 -9.44 13.85 0.20
C TYR A 124 -10.86 14.20 -0.25
N VAL A 125 -11.67 13.20 -0.56
CA VAL A 125 -13.01 13.34 -1.15
C VAL A 125 -14.00 13.87 -0.13
N SER A 126 -13.98 13.36 1.12
CA SER A 126 -14.99 13.68 2.13
C SER A 126 -14.40 13.80 3.54
N ALA A 127 -14.91 14.80 4.28
CA ALA A 127 -14.61 14.94 5.72
C ALA A 127 -15.15 13.76 6.55
N ASP A 128 -16.20 13.09 6.07
CA ASP A 128 -16.82 11.92 6.74
C ASP A 128 -16.13 10.59 6.38
N SER A 129 -15.02 10.63 5.65
CA SER A 129 -14.26 9.44 5.29
C SER A 129 -13.85 8.64 6.54
N PRO A 130 -14.00 7.31 6.55
CA PRO A 130 -13.52 6.47 7.63
C PRO A 130 -11.99 6.51 7.78
N TYR A 131 -11.29 7.05 6.79
CA TYR A 131 -9.84 7.23 6.75
C TYR A 131 -9.39 8.66 7.08
N ARG A 132 -10.32 9.54 7.51
CA ARG A 132 -10.04 10.96 7.78
C ARG A 132 -8.85 11.15 8.72
N SER A 133 -8.75 10.35 9.78
CA SER A 133 -7.66 10.45 10.77
C SER A 133 -6.31 9.91 10.29
N PHE A 134 -6.27 9.21 9.15
CA PHE A 134 -5.02 8.64 8.60
C PHE A 134 -4.07 9.72 8.08
N PHE A 135 -4.60 10.91 7.84
CA PHE A 135 -3.87 12.07 7.34
C PHE A 135 -4.09 13.28 8.24
N LYS A 136 -3.07 14.13 8.31
CA LYS A 136 -3.20 15.42 8.99
C LYS A 136 -3.59 16.46 7.95
N PHE A 137 -4.77 17.06 8.13
CA PHE A 137 -5.25 18.15 7.29
C PHE A 137 -5.03 19.48 8.00
N ASN A 138 -4.52 20.47 7.27
CA ASN A 138 -4.19 21.79 7.79
C ASN A 138 -5.32 22.81 7.55
N ASN A 139 -6.39 22.42 6.84
CA ASN A 139 -7.60 23.23 6.64
C ASN A 139 -8.83 22.33 6.71
N GLU A 140 -9.63 22.51 7.77
CA GLU A 140 -10.84 21.74 8.05
C GLU A 140 -12.10 22.23 7.28
N HIS A 141 -11.97 23.30 6.48
CA HIS A 141 -13.09 23.92 5.76
C HIS A 141 -13.02 23.72 4.24
N SER A 142 -12.10 22.90 3.75
CA SER A 142 -11.83 22.76 2.31
C SER A 142 -12.43 21.51 1.67
N TRP A 143 -13.34 20.80 2.34
CA TRP A 143 -14.09 19.71 1.73
C TRP A 143 -15.31 20.22 0.94
N PRO A 144 -15.70 19.44 -0.10
CA PRO A 144 -15.08 18.22 -0.62
C PRO A 144 -13.76 18.49 -1.36
N TYR A 145 -12.95 17.42 -1.53
CA TYR A 145 -11.67 17.45 -2.27
C TYR A 145 -10.62 18.33 -1.61
N ASN A 146 -10.31 18.02 -0.34
CA ASN A 146 -9.38 18.79 0.48
C ASN A 146 -7.92 18.51 0.16
N PRO A 147 -7.17 19.47 -0.46
CA PRO A 147 -5.77 19.27 -0.84
C PRO A 147 -4.76 19.60 0.27
N TYR A 148 -5.23 20.06 1.45
CA TYR A 148 -4.38 20.60 2.51
C TYR A 148 -3.93 19.54 3.51
N TYR A 149 -3.47 18.39 3.03
CA TYR A 149 -2.89 17.34 3.85
C TYR A 149 -1.34 17.44 3.87
N ASP A 150 -0.73 16.90 4.94
CA ASP A 150 0.73 16.84 5.04
C ASP A 150 1.31 15.80 4.07
N GLY A 151 2.31 16.22 3.28
CA GLY A 151 3.15 15.33 2.48
C GLY A 151 4.48 15.05 3.17
N TRP A 152 5.06 13.88 2.93
CA TRP A 152 6.43 13.59 3.36
C TRP A 152 7.39 14.56 2.66
N TRP A 153 8.16 15.31 3.44
CA TRP A 153 9.02 16.41 2.98
C TRP A 153 8.29 17.45 2.09
N GLY A 154 6.98 17.60 2.28
CA GLY A 154 6.15 18.52 1.51
C GLY A 154 5.70 18.00 0.14
N HIS A 155 6.00 16.74 -0.21
CA HIS A 155 5.57 16.14 -1.47
C HIS A 155 4.09 15.74 -1.40
N GLU A 156 3.25 16.42 -2.15
CA GLU A 156 1.79 16.13 -2.20
C GLU A 156 1.45 14.77 -2.81
N THR A 157 2.36 14.21 -3.62
CA THR A 157 2.21 12.86 -4.21
C THR A 157 2.60 11.74 -3.24
N LEU A 158 3.18 12.09 -2.09
CA LEU A 158 3.60 11.17 -1.03
C LEU A 158 2.97 11.59 0.32
N PRO A 159 1.65 11.42 0.48
CA PRO A 159 0.93 11.79 1.70
C PRO A 159 1.54 11.13 2.94
N LYS A 160 1.87 11.94 3.95
CA LYS A 160 2.42 11.49 5.23
C LYS A 160 1.33 10.81 6.06
N LEU A 161 1.62 9.63 6.59
CA LEU A 161 0.68 8.89 7.44
C LEU A 161 0.72 9.38 8.89
N ASN A 162 -0.46 9.61 9.48
CA ASN A 162 -0.67 10.29 10.76
C ASN A 162 -0.84 9.29 11.92
N PHE A 163 0.15 8.46 12.18
CA PHE A 163 0.06 7.40 13.19
C PHE A 163 -0.22 7.90 14.61
N GLU A 164 0.44 8.99 15.03
CA GLU A 164 0.36 9.48 16.42
C GLU A 164 -1.06 9.89 16.82
N ASN A 165 -1.88 10.28 15.84
CA ASN A 165 -3.25 10.75 16.06
C ASN A 165 -4.32 9.80 15.49
N SER A 166 -3.93 8.59 15.05
CA SER A 166 -4.85 7.61 14.47
C SER A 166 -4.56 6.19 14.94
N PRO A 167 -5.11 5.78 16.09
CA PRO A 167 -5.04 4.39 16.55
C PRO A 167 -5.56 3.39 15.50
N LYS A 168 -6.57 3.78 14.73
CA LYS A 168 -7.13 2.98 13.64
C LYS A 168 -6.10 2.72 12.53
N LEU A 169 -5.30 3.72 12.18
CA LEU A 169 -4.20 3.55 11.21
C LEU A 169 -3.12 2.61 11.76
N VAL A 170 -2.75 2.79 13.03
CA VAL A 170 -1.77 1.91 13.70
C VAL A 170 -2.23 0.47 13.62
N GLU A 171 -3.48 0.19 14.03
CA GLU A 171 -4.06 -1.15 13.97
C GLU A 171 -4.07 -1.71 12.54
N TYR A 172 -4.44 -0.88 11.57
CA TYR A 172 -4.46 -1.29 10.15
C TYR A 172 -3.07 -1.74 9.68
N ILE A 173 -2.04 -0.94 9.94
CA ILE A 173 -0.66 -1.27 9.52
C ILE A 173 -0.11 -2.48 10.29
N MET A 174 -0.43 -2.63 11.59
CA MET A 174 -0.08 -3.84 12.32
C MET A 174 -0.74 -5.09 11.71
N ASN A 175 -1.99 -4.98 11.26
CA ASN A 175 -2.68 -6.07 10.54
C ASN A 175 -2.02 -6.37 9.18
N ILE A 176 -1.59 -5.36 8.44
CA ILE A 176 -0.81 -5.54 7.20
C ILE A 176 0.50 -6.27 7.50
N GLY A 177 1.22 -5.84 8.53
CA GLY A 177 2.48 -6.49 8.95
C GLY A 177 2.29 -7.97 9.25
N ARG A 178 1.23 -8.33 9.97
CA ARG A 178 0.89 -9.74 10.28
C ARG A 178 0.41 -10.52 9.07
N LYS A 179 -0.47 -9.92 8.25
CA LYS A 179 -1.11 -10.58 7.10
C LYS A 179 -0.08 -11.25 6.20
N TRP A 180 0.91 -10.53 5.76
CA TRP A 180 1.83 -11.01 4.74
C TRP A 180 2.84 -12.04 5.25
N VAL A 181 3.13 -12.04 6.55
CA VAL A 181 3.99 -13.08 7.16
C VAL A 181 3.21 -14.31 7.62
N SER A 182 1.89 -14.27 7.61
CA SER A 182 1.02 -15.37 8.01
C SER A 182 0.55 -16.18 6.80
N PRO A 183 0.03 -17.42 7.02
CA PRO A 183 -0.62 -18.17 5.95
C PRO A 183 -1.77 -17.38 5.29
N PRO A 184 -1.95 -17.51 3.98
CA PRO A 184 -1.27 -18.41 3.06
C PRO A 184 0.04 -17.85 2.48
N TYR A 185 0.41 -16.59 2.79
CA TYR A 185 1.54 -15.90 2.16
C TYR A 185 2.90 -16.35 2.70
N ASN A 186 3.02 -16.44 4.04
CA ASN A 186 4.22 -16.93 4.73
C ASN A 186 5.54 -16.24 4.33
N VAL A 187 5.48 -14.93 4.04
CA VAL A 187 6.68 -14.14 3.77
C VAL A 187 7.57 -14.12 5.01
N ASP A 188 8.89 -14.19 4.84
CA ASP A 188 9.85 -14.36 5.94
C ASP A 188 10.15 -13.07 6.70
N GLY A 189 9.81 -11.92 6.14
CA GLY A 189 10.04 -10.66 6.84
C GLY A 189 9.87 -9.41 6.00
N TRP A 190 10.16 -8.27 6.62
CA TRP A 190 10.03 -6.95 6.08
C TRP A 190 11.36 -6.19 6.05
N ARG A 191 11.66 -5.56 4.93
CA ARG A 191 12.55 -4.39 4.86
C ARG A 191 11.67 -3.15 5.03
N LEU A 192 12.09 -2.20 5.83
CA LEU A 192 11.28 -1.01 6.17
C LEU A 192 11.88 0.22 5.53
N ASP A 193 11.18 0.77 4.55
CA ASP A 193 11.57 1.97 3.83
C ASP A 193 11.45 3.21 4.72
N VAL A 194 12.46 4.10 4.64
CA VAL A 194 12.54 5.36 5.40
C VAL A 194 12.06 5.25 6.86
N ALA A 195 12.45 4.15 7.51
CA ALA A 195 11.95 3.79 8.84
C ALA A 195 12.20 4.88 9.89
N ALA A 196 13.28 5.65 9.76
CA ALA A 196 13.62 6.74 10.68
C ALA A 196 12.63 7.91 10.63
N ASP A 197 11.91 8.09 9.50
CA ASP A 197 11.02 9.24 9.28
C ASP A 197 9.58 8.99 9.76
N LEU A 198 9.23 7.74 10.10
CA LEU A 198 7.87 7.41 10.53
C LEU A 198 7.50 8.10 11.86
N GLY A 199 6.31 8.70 11.89
CA GLY A 199 5.81 9.49 13.02
C GLY A 199 6.33 10.93 12.99
N PHE A 200 6.12 11.66 14.09
CA PHE A 200 6.50 13.07 14.24
C PHE A 200 7.54 13.28 15.35
N SER A 201 7.92 12.20 16.06
CA SER A 201 8.95 12.22 17.08
C SER A 201 9.77 10.93 17.10
N ASN A 202 11.03 11.02 17.54
CA ASN A 202 11.89 9.85 17.68
C ASN A 202 11.36 8.86 18.73
N GLU A 203 10.75 9.37 19.80
CA GLU A 203 10.15 8.54 20.84
C GLU A 203 9.01 7.69 20.27
N TYR A 204 8.09 8.33 19.53
CA TYR A 204 7.01 7.62 18.88
C TYR A 204 7.51 6.61 17.84
N ASN A 205 8.46 7.01 17.00
CA ASN A 205 9.09 6.16 16.00
C ASN A 205 9.61 4.85 16.63
N HIS A 206 10.41 4.96 17.70
CA HIS A 206 10.95 3.78 18.38
C HIS A 206 9.85 2.90 19.01
N LYS A 207 8.81 3.51 19.58
CA LYS A 207 7.66 2.80 20.14
C LYS A 207 6.92 2.03 19.05
N PHE A 208 6.64 2.68 17.92
CA PHE A 208 5.94 2.08 16.78
C PHE A 208 6.69 0.86 16.24
N TRP A 209 7.99 0.98 15.99
CA TRP A 209 8.77 -0.12 15.42
C TRP A 209 8.96 -1.29 16.38
N LYS A 210 9.02 -1.03 17.68
CA LYS A 210 8.99 -2.11 18.68
C LYS A 210 7.68 -2.89 18.64
N GLU A 211 6.56 -2.18 18.56
CA GLU A 211 5.24 -2.78 18.46
C GLU A 211 5.05 -3.53 17.11
N PHE A 212 5.46 -2.93 16.01
CA PHE A 212 5.43 -3.57 14.70
C PHE A 212 6.22 -4.88 14.70
N ARG A 213 7.47 -4.84 15.20
CA ARG A 213 8.30 -6.04 15.30
C ARG A 213 7.66 -7.13 16.16
N LYS A 214 7.05 -6.76 17.29
CA LYS A 214 6.33 -7.70 18.16
C LYS A 214 5.20 -8.37 17.40
N ASN A 215 4.33 -7.59 16.75
CA ASN A 215 3.20 -8.10 15.97
C ASN A 215 3.63 -9.06 14.85
N VAL A 216 4.67 -8.72 14.12
CA VAL A 216 5.21 -9.57 13.04
C VAL A 216 5.75 -10.89 13.59
N LYS A 217 6.53 -10.84 14.69
CA LYS A 217 7.12 -12.04 15.31
C LYS A 217 6.12 -12.95 16.02
N GLU A 218 4.98 -12.41 16.47
CA GLU A 218 3.90 -13.20 17.06
C GLU A 218 3.05 -13.91 15.98
N ALA A 219 3.12 -13.43 14.75
CA ALA A 219 2.35 -13.96 13.63
C ALA A 219 3.07 -15.08 12.86
N ASN A 220 4.41 -15.16 13.00
CA ASN A 220 5.25 -16.15 12.30
C ASN A 220 6.47 -16.54 13.14
#